data_a676dfae49aa024b01fe1877920d7d5f
#
_entry.id   a676dfae49aa024b01fe1877920d7d5f
#
_cell.length_a   1.000
_cell.length_b   1.000
_cell.length_c   1.000
_cell.angle_alpha   90.00
_cell.angle_beta   90.00
_cell.angle_gamma   90.00
#
_symmetry.space_group_name_H-M   'P 1'
#
loop_
_entity.id
_entity.type
_entity.pdbx_description
1 polymer ?
#
loop_
_entity_poly.entity_id
_entity_poly.type
_entity_poly.pdbx_seq_one_letter_code
_entity_poly.pdbx_strand_id
1 'polypeptide(L)'
;MSVSTLAKPTCNRSQVEARTLPVAGIIPFSATDWPGNITITIFTQGCPLRCVYCHNPSLQAFGAGSHDFAEALALAVDRRSLIDGVVISGGEPTAVPGLADAIAAVHETTGLPVGLHTCGYSPARIGRLLERAESTPDWVGLDIKALPRHMPEVTGCAATVSGRVWDSLRLLVDAGVDLQLRTTLWRDSVISQHLPELQHLVSEQGFDLVIQQARAADGSPFQLV
;
A
#
# COMPACT_ATOMS: atom_id res chain seq x y z
N MET A 1 -49.77 22.11 -12.69
CA MET A 1 -48.32 22.15 -13.07
C MET A 1 -47.54 21.76 -11.85
N SER A 2 -47.15 20.47 -11.73
CA SER A 2 -46.38 19.96 -10.60
C SER A 2 -44.90 20.14 -10.90
N VAL A 3 -44.22 20.94 -10.11
CA VAL A 3 -42.76 21.12 -10.17
C VAL A 3 -42.13 19.92 -9.47
N SER A 4 -41.54 19.03 -10.26
CA SER A 4 -40.73 17.92 -9.74
C SER A 4 -39.41 18.49 -9.15
N THR A 5 -39.30 18.45 -7.84
CA THR A 5 -38.08 18.83 -7.13
C THR A 5 -37.06 17.71 -7.31
N LEU A 6 -36.11 17.92 -8.21
CA LEU A 6 -34.92 17.03 -8.33
C LEU A 6 -34.19 17.02 -6.99
N ALA A 7 -34.19 15.88 -6.33
CA ALA A 7 -33.37 15.65 -5.13
C ALA A 7 -31.89 15.85 -5.50
N LYS A 8 -31.20 16.75 -4.77
CA LYS A 8 -29.76 16.89 -4.87
C LYS A 8 -29.12 15.54 -4.46
N PRO A 9 -28.12 15.05 -5.23
CA PRO A 9 -27.42 13.84 -4.83
C PRO A 9 -26.80 14.08 -3.44
N THR A 10 -27.16 13.26 -2.48
CA THR A 10 -26.52 13.22 -1.15
C THR A 10 -25.11 12.70 -1.36
N CYS A 11 -24.13 13.59 -1.28
CA CYS A 11 -22.72 13.21 -1.32
C CYS A 11 -22.47 12.29 -0.11
N ASN A 12 -22.16 11.01 -0.36
CA ASN A 12 -21.86 10.05 0.69
C ASN A 12 -20.58 10.49 1.43
N ARG A 13 -20.55 10.37 2.75
CA ARG A 13 -19.40 10.78 3.60
C ARG A 13 -18.11 10.12 3.16
N SER A 14 -18.13 8.81 2.77
CA SER A 14 -16.98 8.06 2.27
C SER A 14 -16.38 8.70 1.00
N GLN A 15 -17.21 9.22 0.10
CA GLN A 15 -16.72 9.87 -1.13
C GLN A 15 -16.05 11.22 -0.85
N VAL A 16 -16.45 11.94 0.19
CA VAL A 16 -15.83 13.23 0.56
C VAL A 16 -14.45 12.99 1.18
N GLU A 17 -14.33 12.02 2.07
CA GLU A 17 -13.05 11.71 2.74
C GLU A 17 -12.08 10.98 1.80
N ALA A 18 -12.56 10.11 0.89
CA ALA A 18 -11.76 9.47 -0.14
C ALA A 18 -11.09 10.47 -1.10
N ARG A 19 -11.70 11.66 -1.31
CA ARG A 19 -11.07 12.75 -2.08
C ARG A 19 -9.84 13.34 -1.41
N THR A 20 -9.64 13.06 -0.13
CA THR A 20 -8.44 13.51 0.60
C THR A 20 -7.24 12.55 0.46
N LEU A 21 -7.41 11.36 -0.14
CA LEU A 21 -6.28 10.49 -0.44
C LEU A 21 -5.34 11.18 -1.43
N PRO A 22 -4.10 11.49 -1.05
CA PRO A 22 -3.16 12.17 -1.93
C PRO A 22 -2.65 11.18 -2.98
N VAL A 23 -3.04 11.34 -4.24
CA VAL A 23 -2.65 10.48 -5.36
C VAL A 23 -1.52 11.12 -6.16
N ALA A 24 -0.38 10.45 -6.21
CA ALA A 24 0.79 10.88 -6.97
C ALA A 24 0.82 10.35 -8.41
N GLY A 25 0.18 9.20 -8.64
CA GLY A 25 0.15 8.59 -9.96
C GLY A 25 -0.79 7.40 -10.02
N ILE A 26 -1.17 7.04 -11.26
CA ILE A 26 -2.08 5.94 -11.54
C ILE A 26 -1.47 5.10 -12.67
N ILE A 27 -1.30 3.80 -12.44
CA ILE A 27 -0.96 2.84 -13.50
C ILE A 27 -2.26 2.15 -13.92
N PRO A 28 -2.69 2.33 -15.16
CA PRO A 28 -4.01 1.87 -15.60
C PRO A 28 -4.12 0.36 -15.84
N PHE A 29 -3.00 -0.34 -15.97
CA PHE A 29 -2.89 -1.80 -16.05
C PHE A 29 -1.55 -2.25 -15.46
N SER A 30 -1.57 -3.12 -14.45
CA SER A 30 -0.41 -3.77 -13.88
C SER A 30 -0.68 -5.26 -13.71
N ALA A 31 0.25 -6.10 -14.15
CA ALA A 31 0.24 -7.55 -13.95
C ALA A 31 1.28 -7.98 -12.89
N THR A 32 1.87 -7.03 -12.17
CA THR A 32 2.99 -7.30 -11.24
C THR A 32 2.70 -6.89 -9.80
N ASP A 33 1.70 -6.02 -9.59
CA ASP A 33 1.44 -5.45 -8.26
C ASP A 33 0.59 -6.36 -7.37
N TRP A 34 -0.15 -7.28 -7.95
CA TRP A 34 -0.89 -8.31 -7.21
C TRP A 34 -0.73 -9.65 -7.95
N PRO A 35 -0.05 -10.64 -7.36
CA PRO A 35 0.23 -11.90 -8.04
C PRO A 35 -1.02 -12.58 -8.60
N GLY A 36 -0.99 -12.92 -9.89
CA GLY A 36 -2.08 -13.59 -10.57
C GLY A 36 -3.24 -12.70 -11.01
N ASN A 37 -3.19 -11.38 -10.71
CA ASN A 37 -4.26 -10.44 -11.03
C ASN A 37 -3.77 -9.32 -11.95
N ILE A 38 -4.66 -8.83 -12.80
CA ILE A 38 -4.49 -7.59 -13.57
C ILE A 38 -5.17 -6.46 -12.79
N THR A 39 -4.43 -5.42 -12.44
CA THR A 39 -4.92 -4.37 -11.54
C THR A 39 -4.73 -2.97 -12.09
N ILE A 40 -5.51 -2.02 -11.59
CA ILE A 40 -5.13 -0.61 -11.57
C ILE A 40 -4.32 -0.40 -10.30
N THR A 41 -3.18 0.30 -10.40
CA THR A 41 -2.37 0.64 -9.23
C THR A 41 -2.38 2.14 -8.99
N ILE A 42 -2.79 2.54 -7.79
CA ILE A 42 -2.87 3.93 -7.33
C ILE A 42 -1.69 4.17 -6.38
N PHE A 43 -0.83 5.13 -6.71
CA PHE A 43 0.31 5.50 -5.90
C PHE A 43 -0.02 6.72 -5.05
N THR A 44 0.08 6.58 -3.72
CA THR A 44 -0.12 7.69 -2.78
C THR A 44 1.10 8.58 -2.68
N GLN A 45 0.90 9.88 -2.44
CA GLN A 45 1.94 10.85 -2.16
C GLN A 45 2.19 10.95 -0.67
N GLY A 46 3.43 10.74 -0.25
CA GLY A 46 3.90 10.86 1.13
C GLY A 46 4.40 9.54 1.70
N CYS A 47 5.61 9.57 2.25
CA CYS A 47 6.24 8.45 2.93
C CYS A 47 7.09 8.97 4.09
N PRO A 48 6.95 8.44 5.31
CA PRO A 48 7.77 8.84 6.44
C PRO A 48 9.17 8.22 6.43
N LEU A 49 9.41 7.24 5.54
CA LEU A 49 10.68 6.54 5.41
C LEU A 49 11.58 7.17 4.34
N ARG A 50 12.88 6.90 4.47
CA ARG A 50 13.94 7.30 3.54
C ARG A 50 14.78 6.09 3.17
N CYS A 51 14.11 5.05 2.63
CA CYS A 51 14.77 3.81 2.26
C CYS A 51 15.92 4.08 1.29
N VAL A 52 17.08 3.51 1.56
CA VAL A 52 18.29 3.70 0.74
C VAL A 52 18.10 3.20 -0.70
N TYR A 53 17.25 2.20 -0.90
CA TYR A 53 16.92 1.62 -2.20
C TYR A 53 15.58 2.12 -2.77
N CYS A 54 15.08 3.26 -2.30
CA CYS A 54 13.75 3.75 -2.73
C CYS A 54 13.68 3.90 -4.25
N HIS A 55 12.79 3.15 -4.90
CA HIS A 55 12.58 3.24 -6.35
C HIS A 55 11.96 4.57 -6.78
N ASN A 56 11.09 5.14 -5.92
CA ASN A 56 10.33 6.36 -6.19
C ASN A 56 10.56 7.45 -5.11
N PRO A 57 11.75 8.07 -5.05
CA PRO A 57 12.04 9.10 -4.04
C PRO A 57 11.11 10.31 -4.10
N SER A 58 10.53 10.62 -5.27
CA SER A 58 9.56 11.70 -5.47
C SER A 58 8.27 11.52 -4.66
N LEU A 59 7.92 10.27 -4.32
CA LEU A 59 6.74 9.95 -3.50
C LEU A 59 6.97 10.18 -1.99
N GLN A 60 8.17 10.51 -1.56
CA GLN A 60 8.49 10.65 -0.12
C GLN A 60 7.95 11.95 0.48
N ALA A 61 7.94 13.05 -0.29
CA ALA A 61 7.42 14.31 0.20
C ALA A 61 5.92 14.23 0.44
N PHE A 62 5.47 14.65 1.65
CA PHE A 62 4.04 14.77 1.92
C PHE A 62 3.43 15.95 1.15
N GLY A 63 2.27 15.74 0.54
CA GLY A 63 1.57 16.74 -0.26
C GLY A 63 0.25 16.21 -0.79
N ALA A 64 -0.45 17.00 -1.59
CA ALA A 64 -1.75 16.63 -2.15
C ALA A 64 -1.69 15.56 -3.25
N GLY A 65 -0.50 15.33 -3.82
CA GLY A 65 -0.36 14.53 -5.04
C GLY A 65 -0.63 15.35 -6.30
N SER A 66 -0.63 14.69 -7.46
CA SER A 66 -0.82 15.30 -8.79
C SER A 66 -2.13 14.88 -9.46
N HIS A 67 -2.88 13.95 -8.88
CA HIS A 67 -4.15 13.44 -9.39
C HIS A 67 -5.24 13.51 -8.32
N ASP A 68 -6.51 13.57 -8.77
CA ASP A 68 -7.66 13.37 -7.88
C ASP A 68 -7.93 11.85 -7.75
N PHE A 69 -8.23 11.39 -6.56
CA PHE A 69 -8.67 10.00 -6.34
C PHE A 69 -9.93 9.66 -7.17
N ALA A 70 -10.80 10.63 -7.43
CA ALA A 70 -11.96 10.44 -8.28
C ALA A 70 -11.59 10.03 -9.73
N GLU A 71 -10.44 10.46 -10.25
CA GLU A 71 -9.94 10.03 -11.56
C GLU A 71 -9.59 8.54 -11.54
N ALA A 72 -8.90 8.08 -10.50
CA ALA A 72 -8.55 6.67 -10.33
C ALA A 72 -9.81 5.79 -10.18
N LEU A 73 -10.80 6.26 -9.42
CA LEU A 73 -12.05 5.57 -9.22
C LEU A 73 -12.87 5.47 -10.51
N ALA A 74 -12.98 6.56 -11.28
CA ALA A 74 -13.64 6.57 -12.59
C ALA A 74 -12.97 5.59 -13.56
N LEU A 75 -11.63 5.56 -13.57
CA LEU A 75 -10.87 4.62 -14.39
C LEU A 75 -11.14 3.16 -13.98
N ALA A 76 -11.26 2.86 -12.69
CA ALA A 76 -11.59 1.53 -12.19
C ALA A 76 -13.01 1.10 -12.59
N VAL A 77 -13.99 2.02 -12.55
CA VAL A 77 -15.34 1.78 -13.04
C VAL A 77 -15.35 1.45 -14.53
N ASP A 78 -14.66 2.26 -15.34
CA ASP A 78 -14.61 2.07 -16.80
C ASP A 78 -13.96 0.75 -17.20
N ARG A 79 -13.03 0.26 -16.40
CA ARG A 79 -12.23 -0.95 -16.69
C ARG A 79 -12.61 -2.16 -15.87
N ARG A 80 -13.67 -2.12 -15.09
CA ARG A 80 -14.04 -3.18 -14.14
C ARG A 80 -14.23 -4.57 -14.76
N SER A 81 -14.46 -4.66 -16.06
CA SER A 81 -14.57 -5.93 -16.80
C SER A 81 -13.24 -6.43 -17.39
N LEU A 82 -12.15 -5.65 -17.24
CA LEU A 82 -10.85 -5.90 -17.82
C LEU A 82 -9.75 -6.08 -16.75
N ILE A 83 -10.09 -5.82 -15.48
CA ILE A 83 -9.17 -5.90 -14.35
C ILE A 83 -9.77 -6.76 -13.24
N ASP A 84 -8.91 -7.37 -12.45
CA ASP A 84 -9.28 -8.27 -11.36
C ASP A 84 -9.35 -7.53 -10.01
N GLY A 85 -8.74 -6.34 -9.90
CA GLY A 85 -8.74 -5.58 -8.66
C GLY A 85 -8.07 -4.20 -8.78
N VAL A 86 -8.05 -3.48 -7.66
CA VAL A 86 -7.36 -2.19 -7.52
C VAL A 86 -6.31 -2.32 -6.42
N VAL A 87 -5.06 -1.92 -6.70
CA VAL A 87 -3.99 -1.88 -5.70
C VAL A 87 -3.75 -0.44 -5.26
N ILE A 88 -3.73 -0.19 -3.96
CA ILE A 88 -3.27 1.06 -3.37
C ILE A 88 -1.84 0.86 -2.87
N SER A 89 -0.93 1.62 -3.44
CA SER A 89 0.52 1.58 -3.19
C SER A 89 1.07 3.00 -3.03
N GLY A 90 2.34 3.23 -3.31
CA GLY A 90 2.88 4.59 -3.41
C GLY A 90 4.07 4.85 -2.51
N GLY A 91 4.02 5.95 -1.77
CA GLY A 91 4.94 6.21 -0.69
C GLY A 91 4.72 5.21 0.44
N GLU A 92 3.91 5.58 1.43
CA GLU A 92 3.39 4.65 2.45
C GLU A 92 1.91 4.97 2.69
N PRO A 93 0.98 4.15 2.15
CA PRO A 93 -0.46 4.44 2.24
C PRO A 93 -0.97 4.56 3.68
N THR A 94 -0.42 3.78 4.63
CA THR A 94 -0.82 3.89 6.05
C THR A 94 -0.30 5.16 6.73
N ALA A 95 0.53 5.97 6.06
CA ALA A 95 1.01 7.25 6.60
C ALA A 95 0.17 8.46 6.15
N VAL A 96 -0.71 8.29 5.15
CA VAL A 96 -1.51 9.39 4.58
C VAL A 96 -2.98 9.30 4.97
N PRO A 97 -3.75 10.43 4.92
CA PRO A 97 -5.19 10.41 5.23
C PRO A 97 -6.00 9.72 4.12
N GLY A 98 -7.27 9.42 4.41
CA GLY A 98 -8.27 8.98 3.44
C GLY A 98 -8.17 7.53 2.98
N LEU A 99 -7.19 6.73 3.46
CA LEU A 99 -6.97 5.36 2.98
C LEU A 99 -8.19 4.46 3.20
N ALA A 100 -8.79 4.48 4.39
CA ALA A 100 -9.96 3.65 4.71
C ALA A 100 -11.16 3.97 3.82
N ASP A 101 -11.41 5.27 3.61
CA ASP A 101 -12.53 5.71 2.79
C ASP A 101 -12.26 5.48 1.30
N ALA A 102 -11.00 5.52 0.86
CA ALA A 102 -10.61 5.16 -0.50
C ALA A 102 -10.87 3.67 -0.79
N ILE A 103 -10.48 2.77 0.12
CA ILE A 103 -10.76 1.33 0.00
C ILE A 103 -12.28 1.10 -0.07
N ALA A 104 -13.04 1.67 0.87
CA ALA A 104 -14.49 1.56 0.89
C ALA A 104 -15.14 2.08 -0.40
N ALA A 105 -14.66 3.22 -0.91
CA ALA A 105 -15.18 3.79 -2.15
C ALA A 105 -14.92 2.90 -3.38
N VAL A 106 -13.78 2.22 -3.45
CA VAL A 106 -13.51 1.23 -4.52
C VAL A 106 -14.50 0.07 -4.41
N HIS A 107 -14.63 -0.55 -3.24
CA HIS A 107 -15.57 -1.66 -3.01
C HIS A 107 -17.02 -1.27 -3.36
N GLU A 108 -17.51 -0.15 -2.82
CA GLU A 108 -18.87 0.33 -3.03
C GLU A 108 -19.19 0.68 -4.48
N THR A 109 -18.20 1.26 -5.20
CA THR A 109 -18.46 1.81 -6.53
C THR A 109 -18.22 0.79 -7.64
N THR A 110 -17.22 -0.08 -7.47
CA THR A 110 -16.79 -1.01 -8.53
C THR A 110 -17.15 -2.45 -8.26
N GLY A 111 -17.27 -2.84 -6.99
CA GLY A 111 -17.37 -4.24 -6.55
C GLY A 111 -16.07 -5.03 -6.71
N LEU A 112 -14.94 -4.35 -7.07
CA LEU A 112 -13.63 -4.99 -7.23
C LEU A 112 -12.93 -5.14 -5.88
N PRO A 113 -12.14 -6.20 -5.70
CA PRO A 113 -11.30 -6.36 -4.53
C PRO A 113 -10.14 -5.33 -4.52
N VAL A 114 -9.68 -5.00 -3.31
CA VAL A 114 -8.61 -4.03 -3.09
C VAL A 114 -7.39 -4.68 -2.47
N GLY A 115 -6.25 -4.57 -3.17
CA GLY A 115 -4.93 -4.88 -2.64
C GLY A 115 -4.27 -3.65 -2.01
N LEU A 116 -3.51 -3.85 -0.95
CA LEU A 116 -2.74 -2.80 -0.29
C LEU A 116 -1.26 -3.17 -0.23
N HIS A 117 -0.38 -2.30 -0.75
CA HIS A 117 1.05 -2.39 -0.48
C HIS A 117 1.42 -1.47 0.68
N THR A 118 2.04 -2.01 1.72
CA THR A 118 2.47 -1.23 2.88
C THR A 118 3.70 -1.85 3.55
N CYS A 119 4.49 -1.05 4.23
CA CYS A 119 5.52 -1.54 5.15
C CYS A 119 5.01 -1.67 6.59
N GLY A 120 3.70 -1.55 6.81
CA GLY A 120 3.12 -1.66 8.15
C GLY A 120 3.53 -0.52 9.09
N TYR A 121 3.85 0.67 8.55
CA TYR A 121 4.36 1.79 9.33
C TYR A 121 3.43 2.22 10.47
N SER A 122 2.12 2.12 10.29
CA SER A 122 1.14 2.60 11.26
C SER A 122 0.15 1.50 11.68
N PRO A 123 0.48 0.68 12.71
CA PRO A 123 -0.44 -0.33 13.23
C PRO A 123 -1.82 0.25 13.60
N ALA A 124 -1.83 1.46 14.19
CA ALA A 124 -3.08 2.13 14.56
C ALA A 124 -3.97 2.45 13.35
N ARG A 125 -3.40 2.76 12.18
CA ARG A 125 -4.19 3.00 10.97
C ARG A 125 -4.61 1.69 10.31
N ILE A 126 -3.77 0.66 10.34
CA ILE A 126 -4.16 -0.69 9.93
C ILE A 126 -5.34 -1.17 10.78
N GLY A 127 -5.27 -1.04 12.10
CA GLY A 127 -6.41 -1.37 12.96
C GLY A 127 -7.70 -0.67 12.54
N ARG A 128 -7.64 0.62 12.17
CA ARG A 128 -8.82 1.36 11.66
C ARG A 128 -9.35 0.84 10.32
N LEU A 129 -8.49 0.34 9.43
CA LEU A 129 -8.96 -0.30 8.18
C LEU A 129 -9.79 -1.53 8.49
N LEU A 130 -9.41 -2.29 9.52
CA LEU A 130 -10.00 -3.55 9.92
C LEU A 130 -11.26 -3.40 10.79
N GLU A 131 -11.62 -2.17 11.22
CA GLU A 131 -12.84 -1.91 12.01
C GLU A 131 -14.13 -2.12 11.20
N ARG A 132 -14.06 -2.02 9.87
CA ARG A 132 -15.22 -2.12 8.99
C ARG A 132 -14.89 -2.99 7.77
N ALA A 133 -15.78 -3.89 7.40
CA ALA A 133 -15.57 -4.79 6.26
C ALA A 133 -15.31 -4.03 4.96
N GLU A 134 -16.02 -2.93 4.70
CA GLU A 134 -15.88 -2.12 3.48
C GLU A 134 -14.54 -1.39 3.38
N SER A 135 -13.82 -1.17 4.49
CA SER A 135 -12.48 -0.55 4.49
C SER A 135 -11.33 -1.56 4.67
N THR A 136 -11.66 -2.85 4.86
CA THR A 136 -10.66 -3.91 4.97
C THR A 136 -10.13 -4.26 3.59
N PRO A 137 -8.81 -4.24 3.34
CA PRO A 137 -8.25 -4.71 2.08
C PRO A 137 -8.41 -6.23 1.96
N ASP A 138 -8.66 -6.72 0.74
CA ASP A 138 -8.79 -8.15 0.45
C ASP A 138 -7.44 -8.87 0.46
N TRP A 139 -6.40 -8.16 0.10
CA TRP A 139 -5.03 -8.67 0.08
C TRP A 139 -4.04 -7.58 0.50
N VAL A 140 -2.98 -7.99 1.20
CA VAL A 140 -1.90 -7.07 1.59
C VAL A 140 -0.53 -7.63 1.21
N GLY A 141 0.20 -6.90 0.38
CA GLY A 141 1.62 -7.06 0.19
C GLY A 141 2.37 -6.31 1.29
N LEU A 142 2.80 -7.02 2.35
CA LEU A 142 3.47 -6.43 3.49
C LEU A 142 4.99 -6.49 3.34
N ASP A 143 5.63 -5.32 3.25
CA ASP A 143 7.08 -5.21 3.08
C ASP A 143 7.81 -5.28 4.42
N ILE A 144 8.48 -6.37 4.71
CA ILE A 144 9.42 -6.52 5.82
C ILE A 144 10.78 -6.00 5.35
N LYS A 145 11.06 -4.73 5.60
CA LYS A 145 12.19 -4.03 4.97
C LYS A 145 13.55 -4.40 5.55
N ALA A 146 13.62 -4.87 6.79
CA ALA A 146 14.82 -5.40 7.44
C ALA A 146 14.47 -6.01 8.82
N LEU A 147 15.44 -6.66 9.43
CA LEU A 147 15.37 -6.98 10.87
C LEU A 147 15.22 -5.69 11.71
N PRO A 148 14.52 -5.71 12.85
CA PRO A 148 14.27 -4.49 13.64
C PRO A 148 15.54 -3.68 13.94
N ARG A 149 16.67 -4.33 14.22
CA ARG A 149 17.95 -3.67 14.50
C ARG A 149 18.57 -2.95 13.29
N HIS A 150 18.21 -3.36 12.06
CA HIS A 150 18.71 -2.79 10.81
C HIS A 150 17.73 -1.83 10.14
N MET A 151 16.49 -1.72 10.66
CA MET A 151 15.49 -0.79 10.12
C MET A 151 15.97 0.67 10.03
N PRO A 152 16.65 1.25 11.04
CA PRO A 152 17.15 2.62 10.94
C PRO A 152 18.14 2.82 9.79
N GLU A 153 19.07 1.87 9.59
CA GLU A 153 20.05 1.91 8.52
C GLU A 153 19.39 1.83 7.13
N VAL A 154 18.44 0.92 6.97
CA VAL A 154 17.80 0.65 5.67
C VAL A 154 16.77 1.71 5.30
N THR A 155 16.04 2.23 6.28
CA THR A 155 14.85 3.06 6.02
C THR A 155 14.93 4.48 6.56
N GLY A 156 15.98 4.83 7.29
CA GLY A 156 16.11 6.13 7.95
C GLY A 156 15.10 6.38 9.07
N CYS A 157 14.38 5.35 9.52
CA CYS A 157 13.39 5.51 10.59
C CYS A 157 14.05 5.59 11.97
N ALA A 158 13.35 6.17 12.96
CA ALA A 158 13.76 6.07 14.34
C ALA A 158 13.67 4.62 14.85
N ALA A 159 14.60 4.21 15.72
CA ALA A 159 14.63 2.87 16.31
C ALA A 159 13.29 2.48 17.01
N THR A 160 12.58 3.47 17.56
CA THR A 160 11.29 3.29 18.24
C THR A 160 10.15 2.81 17.32
N VAL A 161 10.32 2.89 16.00
CA VAL A 161 9.33 2.42 15.03
C VAL A 161 9.72 1.14 14.31
N SER A 162 10.92 0.62 14.58
CA SER A 162 11.48 -0.55 13.88
C SER A 162 10.65 -1.83 14.02
N GLY A 163 9.90 -1.98 15.12
CA GLY A 163 9.05 -3.15 15.37
C GLY A 163 7.62 -3.05 14.84
N ARG A 164 7.19 -1.90 14.35
CA ARG A 164 5.78 -1.66 13.98
C ARG A 164 5.24 -2.58 12.89
N VAL A 165 6.08 -3.02 11.97
CA VAL A 165 5.66 -3.96 10.93
C VAL A 165 5.15 -5.27 11.53
N TRP A 166 5.76 -5.75 12.61
CA TRP A 166 5.33 -6.97 13.28
C TRP A 166 4.01 -6.80 14.05
N ASP A 167 3.78 -5.61 14.62
CA ASP A 167 2.47 -5.27 15.21
C ASP A 167 1.39 -5.21 14.14
N SER A 168 1.70 -4.62 12.97
CA SER A 168 0.81 -4.58 11.81
C SER A 168 0.53 -5.96 11.26
N LEU A 169 1.55 -6.83 11.17
CA LEU A 169 1.39 -8.22 10.73
C LEU A 169 0.39 -8.96 11.63
N ARG A 170 0.56 -8.87 12.96
CA ARG A 170 -0.38 -9.53 13.89
C ARG A 170 -1.82 -9.08 13.68
N LEU A 171 -2.07 -7.77 13.55
CA LEU A 171 -3.42 -7.24 13.30
C LEU A 171 -4.03 -7.81 12.02
N LEU A 172 -3.24 -7.89 10.93
CA LEU A 172 -3.70 -8.41 9.65
C LEU A 172 -3.96 -9.92 9.70
N VAL A 173 -3.11 -10.68 10.39
CA VAL A 173 -3.29 -12.12 10.61
C VAL A 173 -4.55 -12.39 11.44
N ASP A 174 -4.72 -11.67 12.55
CA ASP A 174 -5.88 -11.82 13.44
C ASP A 174 -7.19 -11.49 12.73
N ALA A 175 -7.15 -10.59 11.75
CA ALA A 175 -8.31 -10.23 10.91
C ALA A 175 -8.55 -11.20 9.74
N GLY A 176 -7.65 -12.16 9.48
CA GLY A 176 -7.78 -13.13 8.40
C GLY A 176 -7.60 -12.53 7.00
N VAL A 177 -6.88 -11.42 6.87
CA VAL A 177 -6.55 -10.80 5.57
C VAL A 177 -5.58 -11.69 4.81
N ASP A 178 -5.76 -11.85 3.49
CA ASP A 178 -4.80 -12.56 2.65
C ASP A 178 -3.48 -11.76 2.55
N LEU A 179 -2.35 -12.44 2.79
CA LEU A 179 -1.05 -11.77 2.98
C LEU A 179 0.05 -12.36 2.09
N GLN A 180 0.87 -11.47 1.56
CA GLN A 180 2.18 -11.82 1.02
C GLN A 180 3.25 -10.99 1.72
N LEU A 181 4.15 -11.66 2.45
CA LEU A 181 5.29 -11.01 3.09
C LEU A 181 6.44 -10.90 2.10
N ARG A 182 7.00 -9.69 1.95
CA ARG A 182 8.02 -9.38 0.96
C ARG A 182 9.21 -8.67 1.58
N THR A 183 10.39 -8.87 1.01
CA THR A 183 11.58 -8.05 1.30
C THR A 183 12.30 -7.68 0.01
N THR A 184 13.04 -6.58 0.03
CA THR A 184 13.78 -6.10 -1.14
C THR A 184 15.27 -6.13 -0.85
N LEU A 185 16.02 -6.83 -1.70
CA LEU A 185 17.47 -6.98 -1.60
C LEU A 185 18.19 -6.17 -2.66
N TRP A 186 19.40 -5.77 -2.36
CA TRP A 186 20.41 -5.31 -3.32
C TRP A 186 21.76 -5.91 -2.96
N ARG A 187 22.72 -5.84 -3.89
CA ARG A 187 24.04 -6.40 -3.69
C ARG A 187 24.69 -5.84 -2.40
N ASP A 188 25.24 -6.73 -1.59
CA ASP A 188 25.97 -6.44 -0.35
C ASP A 188 25.13 -5.69 0.72
N SER A 189 23.80 -5.73 0.60
CA SER A 189 22.91 -5.14 1.59
C SER A 189 23.02 -5.85 2.95
N VAL A 190 22.83 -5.11 4.04
CA VAL A 190 22.72 -5.71 5.38
C VAL A 190 21.59 -6.74 5.44
N ILE A 191 20.55 -6.58 4.62
CA ILE A 191 19.45 -7.54 4.53
C ILE A 191 19.94 -8.84 3.89
N SER A 192 20.75 -8.78 2.81
CA SER A 192 21.28 -9.99 2.17
C SER A 192 22.21 -10.78 3.09
N GLN A 193 22.98 -10.10 3.94
CA GLN A 193 23.85 -10.71 4.93
C GLN A 193 23.08 -11.45 6.05
N HIS A 194 21.89 -10.96 6.39
CA HIS A 194 21.03 -11.50 7.45
C HIS A 194 19.72 -12.12 6.93
N LEU A 195 19.67 -12.44 5.63
CA LEU A 195 18.47 -13.01 5.02
C LEU A 195 17.97 -14.30 5.68
N PRO A 196 18.84 -15.28 6.03
CA PRO A 196 18.37 -16.50 6.69
C PRO A 196 17.67 -16.22 8.03
N GLU A 197 18.14 -15.24 8.81
CA GLU A 197 17.50 -14.84 10.06
C GLU A 197 16.14 -14.18 9.82
N LEU A 198 16.05 -13.31 8.81
CA LEU A 198 14.79 -12.67 8.45
C LEU A 198 13.76 -13.70 7.96
N GLN A 199 14.19 -14.67 7.14
CA GLN A 199 13.35 -15.77 6.67
C GLN A 199 12.86 -16.64 7.84
N HIS A 200 13.73 -16.93 8.81
CA HIS A 200 13.36 -17.67 10.00
C HIS A 200 12.29 -16.95 10.82
N LEU A 201 12.46 -15.66 11.10
CA LEU A 201 11.45 -14.86 11.81
C LEU A 201 10.10 -14.82 11.10
N VAL A 202 10.10 -14.74 9.76
CA VAL A 202 8.87 -14.78 8.96
C VAL A 202 8.23 -16.17 9.00
N SER A 203 9.04 -17.23 8.92
CA SER A 203 8.54 -18.61 8.99
C SER A 203 7.92 -18.96 10.34
N GLU A 204 8.43 -18.38 11.45
CA GLU A 204 7.81 -18.51 12.78
C GLU A 204 6.40 -17.89 12.84
N GLN A 205 6.08 -16.96 11.93
CA GLN A 205 4.73 -16.41 11.79
C GLN A 205 3.84 -17.22 10.84
N GLY A 206 4.35 -18.32 10.27
CA GLY A 206 3.61 -19.21 9.37
C GLY A 206 3.61 -18.75 7.90
N PHE A 207 4.55 -17.88 7.50
CA PHE A 207 4.62 -17.35 6.13
C PHE A 207 5.95 -17.66 5.45
N ASP A 208 5.91 -17.63 4.11
CA ASP A 208 7.10 -17.56 3.27
C ASP A 208 7.44 -16.10 2.96
N LEU A 209 8.75 -15.80 2.86
CA LEU A 209 9.24 -14.48 2.52
C LEU A 209 9.56 -14.39 1.02
N VAL A 210 8.78 -13.61 0.29
CA VAL A 210 9.04 -13.30 -1.12
C VAL A 210 10.20 -12.30 -1.24
N ILE A 211 11.20 -12.65 -2.04
CA ILE A 211 12.40 -11.83 -2.23
C ILE A 211 12.27 -11.04 -3.53
N GLN A 212 12.37 -9.73 -3.44
CA GLN A 212 12.41 -8.81 -4.56
C GLN A 212 13.83 -8.23 -4.73
N GLN A 213 14.20 -7.91 -5.97
CA GLN A 213 15.46 -7.23 -6.26
C GLN A 213 15.22 -5.72 -6.38
N ALA A 214 16.03 -4.93 -5.66
CA ALA A 214 15.97 -3.48 -5.76
C ALA A 214 16.36 -3.02 -7.17
N ARG A 215 15.62 -2.04 -7.68
CA ARG A 215 15.89 -1.38 -8.96
C ARG A 215 16.05 0.11 -8.75
N ALA A 216 16.96 0.71 -9.50
CA ALA A 216 17.05 2.16 -9.60
C ALA A 216 15.85 2.75 -10.36
N ALA A 217 15.65 4.06 -10.30
CA ALA A 217 14.52 4.73 -10.94
C ALA A 217 14.47 4.54 -12.48
N ASP A 218 15.60 4.24 -13.11
CA ASP A 218 15.69 3.92 -14.53
C ASP A 218 15.41 2.42 -14.85
N GLY A 219 15.08 1.61 -13.82
CA GLY A 219 14.83 0.18 -13.92
C GLY A 219 16.08 -0.71 -13.90
N SER A 220 17.29 -0.14 -13.88
CA SER A 220 18.53 -0.90 -13.74
C SER A 220 18.64 -1.54 -12.34
N PRO A 221 19.50 -2.56 -12.15
CA PRO A 221 19.79 -3.09 -10.82
C PRO A 221 20.31 -1.97 -9.89
N PHE A 222 19.70 -1.85 -8.71
CA PHE A 222 20.13 -0.87 -7.72
C PHE A 222 21.54 -1.18 -7.22
N GLN A 223 22.40 -0.16 -7.15
CA GLN A 223 23.73 -0.20 -6.54
C GLN A 223 23.87 0.97 -5.57
N LEU A 224 24.32 0.69 -4.36
CA LEU A 224 24.70 1.74 -3.42
C LEU A 224 26.05 2.31 -3.88
N VAL A 225 26.09 3.61 -4.13
CA VAL A 225 27.30 4.34 -4.55
C VAL A 225 28.07 4.80 -3.30
#